data_dce32a208c78f6b10b1ba62f35a8695d
#
_entry.id   dce32a208c78f6b10b1ba62f35a8695d
#
_cell.length_a   1.000
_cell.length_b   1.000
_cell.length_c   1.000
_cell.angle_alpha   90.00
_cell.angle_beta   90.00
_cell.angle_gamma   90.00
#
_symmetry.space_group_name_H-M   'P 1'
#
loop_
_entity.id
_entity.type
_entity.pdbx_description
1 polymer ?
#
loop_
_entity_poly.entity_id
_entity_poly.type
_entity_poly.pdbx_seq_one_letter_code
_entity_poly.pdbx_strand_id
1 'polypeptide(L)'
;MQVQEGQVILVENERITEILPAEEAGKRNLKASGYEEIDLQGKYILPGLINMHVHLAGNGKPQKKQRDNEALVKKIMSNGLTKAIAYHMVCGFAKDELYSGVTTIRTVGGLGDFDTRLRDDIAAGKKPGPRILAANEGISVPGGHMAGSVAIAAGSIEEALQHLEIAKAQKVDLVKLMITGGVLDAKEKGVPGELKMAPEMVKAVCDKAHAMGYKVAAHVESPKGVKVALQNGVDSIEHGAKADEEMIALFKEHNAFLCTTLSPALPYALFDRSITNASEVEQFNGNVVFEGIIDCAKAAIANDIPVVLGNDVGCPWITQYDFWRELYYFHKYVGVSNTFALYTATCRGAEMAGIGDITGT
;
A
#
# COMPACT_ATOMS: atom_id res chain seq x y z
N MET A 1 0.29 12.06 -18.60
CA MET A 1 -0.71 13.05 -18.14
C MET A 1 -0.31 14.43 -18.63
N GLN A 2 -1.25 15.21 -19.16
CA GLN A 2 -1.04 16.62 -19.54
C GLN A 2 -2.11 17.45 -18.83
N VAL A 3 -1.72 18.64 -18.35
CA VAL A 3 -2.68 19.57 -17.78
C VAL A 3 -3.52 20.16 -18.93
N GLN A 4 -4.83 20.14 -18.78
CA GLN A 4 -5.78 20.78 -19.69
C GLN A 4 -6.41 21.94 -18.94
N GLU A 5 -6.26 23.17 -19.48
CA GLU A 5 -6.82 24.38 -18.86
C GLU A 5 -8.18 24.73 -19.47
N GLY A 6 -9.00 25.43 -18.69
CA GLY A 6 -10.29 25.94 -19.15
C GLY A 6 -11.29 24.86 -19.57
N GLN A 7 -11.27 23.70 -18.92
CA GLN A 7 -12.18 22.59 -19.21
C GLN A 7 -13.40 22.60 -18.30
N VAL A 8 -14.50 22.07 -18.81
CA VAL A 8 -15.71 21.70 -18.08
C VAL A 8 -15.83 20.18 -18.13
N ILE A 9 -16.12 19.57 -16.98
CA ILE A 9 -16.33 18.12 -16.86
C ILE A 9 -17.81 17.88 -16.61
N LEU A 10 -18.47 17.11 -17.46
CA LEU A 10 -19.84 16.65 -17.29
C LEU A 10 -19.82 15.30 -16.60
N VAL A 11 -20.62 15.19 -15.54
CA VAL A 11 -20.73 13.95 -14.74
C VAL A 11 -22.20 13.56 -14.67
N GLU A 12 -22.50 12.32 -15.04
CA GLU A 12 -23.84 11.73 -14.94
C GLU A 12 -23.74 10.35 -14.31
N ASN A 13 -24.60 10.08 -13.34
CA ASN A 13 -24.65 8.76 -12.68
C ASN A 13 -23.26 8.26 -12.23
N GLU A 14 -22.47 9.11 -11.58
CA GLU A 14 -21.12 8.81 -11.07
C GLU A 14 -20.06 8.53 -12.17
N ARG A 15 -20.35 8.90 -13.41
CA ARG A 15 -19.45 8.74 -14.57
C ARG A 15 -19.15 10.09 -15.20
N ILE A 16 -17.88 10.31 -15.56
CA ILE A 16 -17.50 11.41 -16.44
C ILE A 16 -18.02 11.04 -17.84
N THR A 17 -18.96 11.82 -18.36
CA THR A 17 -19.56 11.60 -19.67
C THR A 17 -18.87 12.41 -20.76
N GLU A 18 -18.33 13.58 -20.39
CA GLU A 18 -17.65 14.46 -21.35
C GLU A 18 -16.67 15.39 -20.65
N ILE A 19 -15.57 15.73 -21.31
CA ILE A 19 -14.64 16.81 -20.95
C ILE A 19 -14.55 17.72 -22.17
N LEU A 20 -14.89 19.01 -22.01
CA LEU A 20 -14.95 19.94 -23.13
C LEU A 20 -14.45 21.33 -22.73
N PRO A 21 -13.98 22.15 -23.72
CA PRO A 21 -13.56 23.52 -23.45
C PRO A 21 -14.72 24.36 -22.87
N ALA A 22 -14.40 25.24 -21.90
CA ALA A 22 -15.41 26.11 -21.28
C ALA A 22 -16.18 26.98 -22.29
N GLU A 23 -15.54 27.40 -23.39
CA GLU A 23 -16.19 28.14 -24.48
C GLU A 23 -17.29 27.31 -25.16
N GLU A 24 -17.03 26.02 -25.37
CA GLU A 24 -18.03 25.11 -25.95
C GLU A 24 -19.13 24.80 -24.96
N ALA A 25 -18.82 24.56 -23.68
CA ALA A 25 -19.81 24.37 -22.63
C ALA A 25 -20.76 25.58 -22.52
N GLY A 26 -20.22 26.81 -22.62
CA GLY A 26 -20.99 28.05 -22.59
C GLY A 26 -22.01 28.22 -23.73
N LYS A 27 -21.80 27.53 -24.87
CA LYS A 27 -22.74 27.49 -25.97
C LYS A 27 -23.91 26.52 -25.75
N ARG A 28 -23.77 25.61 -24.76
CA ARG A 28 -24.79 24.61 -24.40
C ARG A 28 -25.62 25.12 -23.22
N ASN A 29 -26.92 24.96 -23.27
CA ASN A 29 -27.79 25.33 -22.13
C ASN A 29 -27.84 24.21 -21.10
N LEU A 30 -26.68 23.95 -20.44
CA LEU A 30 -26.52 22.83 -19.50
C LEU A 30 -27.48 22.90 -18.30
N LYS A 31 -27.78 24.12 -17.80
CA LYS A 31 -28.76 24.31 -16.72
C LYS A 31 -30.18 23.89 -17.13
N ALA A 32 -30.60 24.20 -18.35
CA ALA A 32 -31.89 23.74 -18.85
C ALA A 32 -31.96 22.23 -19.08
N SER A 33 -30.80 21.59 -19.25
CA SER A 33 -30.64 20.13 -19.30
C SER A 33 -30.56 19.45 -17.94
N GLY A 34 -30.69 20.20 -16.84
CA GLY A 34 -30.76 19.68 -15.49
C GLY A 34 -29.38 19.52 -14.78
N TYR A 35 -28.30 20.02 -15.39
CA TYR A 35 -27.00 20.00 -14.72
C TYR A 35 -26.90 21.04 -13.59
N GLU A 36 -26.35 20.63 -12.46
CA GLU A 36 -25.88 21.53 -11.41
C GLU A 36 -24.46 21.99 -11.73
N GLU A 37 -24.20 23.27 -11.63
CA GLU A 37 -22.88 23.85 -11.88
C GLU A 37 -22.11 24.01 -10.57
N ILE A 38 -20.91 23.43 -10.54
CA ILE A 38 -19.95 23.59 -9.43
C ILE A 38 -18.73 24.35 -9.95
N ASP A 39 -18.63 25.63 -9.56
CA ASP A 39 -17.44 26.44 -9.89
C ASP A 39 -16.27 26.10 -8.97
N LEU A 40 -15.20 25.58 -9.53
CA LEU A 40 -13.98 25.20 -8.81
C LEU A 40 -13.02 26.35 -8.60
N GLN A 41 -13.35 27.57 -9.05
CA GLN A 41 -12.57 28.79 -8.81
C GLN A 41 -11.09 28.64 -9.23
N GLY A 42 -10.85 28.04 -10.40
CA GLY A 42 -9.50 27.85 -10.93
C GLY A 42 -8.68 26.73 -10.27
N LYS A 43 -9.31 25.87 -9.47
CA LYS A 43 -8.65 24.68 -8.91
C LYS A 43 -8.47 23.59 -9.96
N TYR A 44 -7.49 22.75 -9.74
CA TYR A 44 -7.26 21.56 -10.57
C TYR A 44 -8.13 20.40 -10.09
N ILE A 45 -8.63 19.61 -11.04
CA ILE A 45 -9.23 18.30 -10.80
C ILE A 45 -8.19 17.24 -11.16
N LEU A 46 -8.09 16.22 -10.33
CA LEU A 46 -7.27 15.04 -10.55
C LEU A 46 -8.14 13.80 -10.38
N PRO A 47 -7.81 12.67 -11.03
CA PRO A 47 -8.33 11.38 -10.60
C PRO A 47 -8.06 11.16 -9.12
N GLY A 48 -8.96 10.51 -8.41
CA GLY A 48 -8.73 10.18 -7.00
C GLY A 48 -7.44 9.37 -6.83
N LEU A 49 -6.65 9.70 -5.83
CA LEU A 49 -5.39 9.02 -5.55
C LEU A 49 -5.64 7.57 -5.13
N ILE A 50 -4.72 6.69 -5.48
CA ILE A 50 -4.74 5.25 -5.20
C ILE A 50 -3.50 4.89 -4.40
N ASN A 51 -3.70 4.55 -3.12
CA ASN A 51 -2.62 4.16 -2.20
C ASN A 51 -2.55 2.62 -2.12
N MET A 52 -1.49 2.04 -2.70
CA MET A 52 -1.37 0.59 -2.86
C MET A 52 -0.68 -0.13 -1.69
N HIS A 53 -0.37 0.58 -0.59
CA HIS A 53 0.20 -0.02 0.62
C HIS A 53 -0.29 0.70 1.88
N VAL A 54 -1.26 0.11 2.56
CA VAL A 54 -1.97 0.71 3.70
C VAL A 54 -2.12 -0.28 4.84
N HIS A 55 -1.94 0.20 6.08
CA HIS A 55 -2.27 -0.50 7.32
C HIS A 55 -3.25 0.33 8.15
N LEU A 56 -4.54 0.01 8.08
CA LEU A 56 -5.57 0.72 8.85
C LEU A 56 -5.54 0.39 10.35
N ALA A 57 -4.67 -0.54 10.78
CA ALA A 57 -4.50 -0.89 12.19
C ALA A 57 -3.68 0.15 12.97
N GLY A 58 -2.89 0.99 12.30
CA GLY A 58 -2.01 1.97 12.90
C GLY A 58 -2.53 3.40 12.78
N ASN A 59 -2.17 4.25 13.74
CA ASN A 59 -2.55 5.67 13.75
C ASN A 59 -1.47 6.61 13.18
N GLY A 60 -0.34 6.09 12.74
CA GLY A 60 0.76 6.85 12.17
C GLY A 60 1.49 7.81 13.11
N LYS A 61 1.12 7.88 14.38
CA LYS A 61 1.75 8.81 15.32
C LYS A 61 3.13 8.32 15.77
N PRO A 62 4.08 9.25 16.00
CA PRO A 62 5.38 8.89 16.57
C PRO A 62 5.23 8.13 17.88
N GLN A 63 6.02 7.07 18.05
CA GLN A 63 6.02 6.28 19.27
C GLN A 63 7.15 6.76 20.18
N LYS A 64 6.81 7.06 21.44
CA LYS A 64 7.80 7.46 22.47
C LYS A 64 8.55 6.27 23.07
N LYS A 65 8.02 5.06 22.93
CA LYS A 65 8.59 3.80 23.44
C LYS A 65 8.20 2.68 22.49
N GLN A 66 9.08 1.71 22.33
CA GLN A 66 8.73 0.44 21.69
C GLN A 66 7.57 -0.20 22.46
N ARG A 67 6.61 -0.76 21.73
CA ARG A 67 5.45 -1.46 22.26
C ARG A 67 5.50 -2.90 21.82
N ASP A 68 5.06 -3.77 22.70
CA ASP A 68 4.73 -5.13 22.33
C ASP A 68 3.38 -5.11 21.57
N ASN A 69 3.47 -5.05 20.24
CA ASN A 69 2.30 -4.97 19.36
C ASN A 69 1.51 -6.28 19.37
N GLU A 70 2.17 -7.43 19.51
CA GLU A 70 1.51 -8.73 19.61
C GLU A 70 0.62 -8.80 20.85
N ALA A 71 1.18 -8.49 22.03
CA ALA A 71 0.40 -8.45 23.28
C ALA A 71 -0.75 -7.43 23.21
N LEU A 72 -0.53 -6.28 22.57
CA LEU A 72 -1.56 -5.26 22.38
C LEU A 72 -2.69 -5.78 21.50
N VAL A 73 -2.40 -6.35 20.34
CA VAL A 73 -3.40 -6.89 19.41
C VAL A 73 -4.17 -8.03 20.07
N LYS A 74 -3.48 -8.95 20.74
CA LYS A 74 -4.10 -10.04 21.49
C LYS A 74 -5.11 -9.50 22.53
N LYS A 75 -4.75 -8.44 23.25
CA LYS A 75 -5.64 -7.78 24.22
C LYS A 75 -6.84 -7.13 23.52
N ILE A 76 -6.63 -6.41 22.42
CA ILE A 76 -7.70 -5.77 21.63
C ILE A 76 -8.68 -6.82 21.11
N MET A 77 -8.15 -7.91 20.58
CA MET A 77 -8.95 -8.97 19.96
C MET A 77 -9.57 -9.96 20.96
N SER A 78 -9.30 -9.83 22.27
CA SER A 78 -9.76 -10.76 23.30
C SER A 78 -11.24 -10.61 23.68
N ASN A 79 -11.86 -9.45 23.47
CA ASN A 79 -13.27 -9.24 23.84
C ASN A 79 -14.01 -8.32 22.85
N GLY A 80 -15.36 -8.42 22.86
CA GLY A 80 -16.22 -7.71 21.90
C GLY A 80 -16.16 -6.18 22.01
N LEU A 81 -15.96 -5.63 23.21
CA LEU A 81 -15.92 -4.16 23.40
C LEU A 81 -14.66 -3.56 22.80
N THR A 82 -13.48 -4.14 23.10
CA THR A 82 -12.20 -3.66 22.56
C THR A 82 -12.13 -3.84 21.04
N LYS A 83 -12.67 -4.95 20.50
CA LYS A 83 -12.83 -5.15 19.04
C LYS A 83 -13.71 -4.05 18.43
N ALA A 84 -14.85 -3.71 19.03
CA ALA A 84 -15.74 -2.68 18.52
C ALA A 84 -15.09 -1.30 18.51
N ILE A 85 -14.33 -0.96 19.57
CA ILE A 85 -13.56 0.29 19.64
C ILE A 85 -12.48 0.34 18.55
N ALA A 86 -11.70 -0.74 18.41
CA ALA A 86 -10.66 -0.82 17.39
C ALA A 86 -11.25 -0.74 15.97
N TYR A 87 -12.35 -1.44 15.69
CA TYR A 87 -13.04 -1.33 14.41
C TYR A 87 -13.53 0.10 14.13
N HIS A 88 -14.07 0.78 15.15
CA HIS A 88 -14.48 2.19 15.00
C HIS A 88 -13.29 3.10 14.65
N MET A 89 -12.10 2.85 15.24
CA MET A 89 -10.88 3.58 14.88
C MET A 89 -10.45 3.32 13.44
N VAL A 90 -10.46 2.05 13.01
CA VAL A 90 -10.16 1.65 11.61
C VAL A 90 -11.10 2.36 10.62
N CYS A 91 -12.41 2.43 10.93
CA CYS A 91 -13.36 3.21 10.12
C CYS A 91 -12.99 4.71 10.05
N GLY A 92 -12.54 5.28 11.16
CA GLY A 92 -12.06 6.68 11.21
C GLY A 92 -10.84 6.89 10.32
N PHE A 93 -9.86 6.01 10.39
CA PHE A 93 -8.65 6.09 9.57
C PHE A 93 -8.94 5.97 8.06
N ALA A 94 -9.80 5.05 7.65
CA ALA A 94 -10.21 4.95 6.25
C ALA A 94 -10.97 6.19 5.76
N LYS A 95 -11.80 6.80 6.62
CA LYS A 95 -12.47 8.07 6.31
C LYS A 95 -11.45 9.20 6.13
N ASP A 96 -10.41 9.26 6.96
CA ASP A 96 -9.34 10.24 6.86
C ASP A 96 -8.53 10.06 5.55
N GLU A 97 -8.25 8.82 5.11
CA GLU A 97 -7.68 8.53 3.78
C GLU A 97 -8.55 9.15 2.68
N LEU A 98 -9.86 8.90 2.69
CA LEU A 98 -10.77 9.47 1.69
C LEU A 98 -10.72 11.00 1.67
N TYR A 99 -10.73 11.64 2.83
CA TYR A 99 -10.70 13.11 2.94
C TYR A 99 -9.34 13.71 2.58
N SER A 100 -8.28 12.92 2.55
CA SER A 100 -6.97 13.32 2.01
C SER A 100 -6.90 13.28 0.48
N GLY A 101 -7.98 12.83 -0.21
CA GLY A 101 -8.03 12.66 -1.67
C GLY A 101 -7.66 11.26 -2.15
N VAL A 102 -7.46 10.30 -1.23
CA VAL A 102 -7.22 8.89 -1.55
C VAL A 102 -8.55 8.16 -1.69
N THR A 103 -8.95 7.86 -2.91
CA THR A 103 -10.26 7.26 -3.22
C THR A 103 -10.24 5.73 -3.36
N THR A 104 -9.05 5.15 -3.43
CA THR A 104 -8.84 3.69 -3.42
C THR A 104 -7.60 3.36 -2.59
N ILE A 105 -7.70 2.33 -1.76
CA ILE A 105 -6.59 1.81 -0.96
C ILE A 105 -6.47 0.30 -1.15
N ARG A 106 -5.24 -0.22 -1.03
CA ARG A 106 -4.97 -1.64 -0.87
C ARG A 106 -4.39 -1.87 0.52
N THR A 107 -5.14 -2.55 1.39
CA THR A 107 -4.62 -2.95 2.70
C THR A 107 -3.80 -4.23 2.57
N VAL A 108 -2.64 -4.25 3.23
CA VAL A 108 -1.65 -5.33 3.12
C VAL A 108 -1.18 -5.82 4.50
N GLY A 109 -2.12 -5.96 5.39
CA GLY A 109 -1.96 -6.41 6.77
C GLY A 109 -2.89 -5.62 7.70
N GLY A 110 -3.75 -6.32 8.41
CA GLY A 110 -4.81 -5.73 9.24
C GLY A 110 -5.12 -6.54 10.49
N LEU A 111 -6.23 -6.24 11.16
CA LEU A 111 -6.68 -6.89 12.38
C LEU A 111 -7.86 -7.83 12.10
N GLY A 112 -7.61 -9.13 12.09
CA GLY A 112 -8.64 -10.11 11.81
C GLY A 112 -9.35 -9.85 10.47
N ASP A 113 -10.67 -9.68 10.48
CA ASP A 113 -11.51 -9.43 9.31
C ASP A 113 -11.91 -7.94 9.12
N PHE A 114 -11.24 -7.02 9.80
CA PHE A 114 -11.70 -5.62 9.85
C PHE A 114 -11.69 -4.94 8.48
N ASP A 115 -10.71 -5.23 7.63
CA ASP A 115 -10.57 -4.55 6.35
C ASP A 115 -11.65 -4.99 5.35
N THR A 116 -11.92 -6.30 5.25
CA THR A 116 -13.02 -6.83 4.40
C THR A 116 -14.38 -6.40 4.92
N ARG A 117 -14.59 -6.41 6.24
CA ARG A 117 -15.81 -5.91 6.85
C ARG A 117 -16.04 -4.43 6.55
N LEU A 118 -15.00 -3.60 6.67
CA LEU A 118 -15.08 -2.18 6.36
C LEU A 118 -15.34 -1.94 4.88
N ARG A 119 -14.65 -2.67 3.98
CA ARG A 119 -14.93 -2.66 2.54
C ARG A 119 -16.41 -2.87 2.27
N ASP A 120 -16.99 -3.91 2.87
CA ASP A 120 -18.39 -4.28 2.67
C ASP A 120 -19.36 -3.26 3.30
N ASP A 121 -19.00 -2.67 4.45
CA ASP A 121 -19.79 -1.58 5.06
C ASP A 121 -19.75 -0.29 4.23
N ILE A 122 -18.62 0.03 3.59
CA ILE A 122 -18.51 1.17 2.67
C ILE A 122 -19.31 0.91 1.40
N ALA A 123 -19.18 -0.27 0.79
CA ALA A 123 -19.95 -0.66 -0.40
C ALA A 123 -21.47 -0.63 -0.17
N ALA A 124 -21.90 -0.95 1.06
CA ALA A 124 -23.30 -0.87 1.48
C ALA A 124 -23.77 0.55 1.88
N GLY A 125 -22.92 1.58 1.77
CA GLY A 125 -23.23 2.97 2.15
C GLY A 125 -23.35 3.19 3.67
N LYS A 126 -22.95 2.25 4.51
CA LYS A 126 -23.04 2.35 5.97
C LYS A 126 -21.93 3.19 6.58
N LYS A 127 -20.79 3.28 5.91
CA LYS A 127 -19.61 4.01 6.34
C LYS A 127 -19.03 4.83 5.18
N PRO A 128 -18.54 6.04 5.41
CA PRO A 128 -17.73 6.76 4.45
C PRO A 128 -16.30 6.20 4.43
N GLY A 129 -15.74 6.03 3.24
CA GLY A 129 -14.37 5.57 3.07
C GLY A 129 -14.01 5.38 1.59
N PRO A 130 -12.74 5.12 1.27
CA PRO A 130 -12.30 4.81 -0.08
C PRO A 130 -12.75 3.40 -0.50
N ARG A 131 -12.63 3.09 -1.80
CA ARG A 131 -12.65 1.69 -2.24
C ARG A 131 -11.49 0.94 -1.59
N ILE A 132 -11.74 -0.27 -1.07
CA ILE A 132 -10.72 -1.08 -0.40
C ILE A 132 -10.50 -2.37 -1.17
N LEU A 133 -9.22 -2.69 -1.45
CA LEU A 133 -8.77 -4.04 -1.75
C LEU A 133 -8.11 -4.58 -0.47
N ALA A 134 -8.69 -5.60 0.12
CA ALA A 134 -8.36 -6.05 1.47
C ALA A 134 -7.59 -7.38 1.48
N ALA A 135 -6.43 -7.40 2.14
CA ALA A 135 -5.73 -8.64 2.48
C ALA A 135 -6.13 -9.21 3.86
N ASN A 136 -6.69 -8.38 4.75
CA ASN A 136 -6.81 -8.69 6.17
C ASN A 136 -5.44 -9.01 6.79
N GLU A 137 -5.35 -10.06 7.64
CA GLU A 137 -4.07 -10.47 8.23
C GLU A 137 -3.13 -11.03 7.17
N GLY A 138 -1.88 -10.55 7.14
CA GLY A 138 -0.83 -11.15 6.35
C GLY A 138 -0.35 -12.51 6.91
N ILE A 139 0.57 -13.14 6.21
CA ILE A 139 1.24 -14.36 6.66
C ILE A 139 2.71 -14.04 6.91
N SER A 140 3.16 -14.26 8.13
CA SER A 140 4.54 -14.19 8.59
C SER A 140 4.96 -15.54 9.18
N VAL A 141 6.16 -15.61 9.72
CA VAL A 141 6.66 -16.78 10.47
C VAL A 141 6.94 -16.39 11.93
N PRO A 142 7.07 -17.33 12.86
CA PRO A 142 7.46 -17.01 14.23
C PRO A 142 8.74 -16.19 14.29
N GLY A 143 8.68 -15.02 14.94
CA GLY A 143 9.79 -14.05 14.99
C GLY A 143 10.05 -13.31 13.65
N GLY A 144 9.16 -13.43 12.68
CA GLY A 144 9.20 -12.67 11.43
C GLY A 144 8.53 -11.29 11.56
N HIS A 145 8.61 -10.51 10.48
CA HIS A 145 8.06 -9.16 10.43
C HIS A 145 6.56 -9.15 10.74
N MET A 146 6.15 -8.26 11.66
CA MET A 146 4.75 -8.02 12.08
C MET A 146 3.98 -9.27 12.55
N ALA A 147 4.68 -10.39 12.84
CA ALA A 147 4.08 -11.62 13.36
C ALA A 147 3.29 -11.37 14.65
N GLY A 148 2.07 -11.92 14.74
CA GLY A 148 1.17 -11.74 15.88
C GLY A 148 0.53 -10.36 16.00
N SER A 149 0.78 -9.43 15.06
CA SER A 149 0.14 -8.12 15.02
C SER A 149 -0.80 -7.95 13.83
N VAL A 150 -0.31 -7.52 12.66
CA VAL A 150 -1.10 -7.42 11.41
C VAL A 150 -0.85 -8.60 10.47
N ALA A 151 -0.08 -9.58 10.91
CA ALA A 151 0.16 -10.85 10.22
C ALA A 151 0.13 -12.01 11.22
N ILE A 152 -0.36 -13.17 10.80
CA ILE A 152 -0.26 -14.39 11.59
C ILE A 152 1.20 -14.91 11.58
N ALA A 153 1.56 -15.69 12.59
CA ALA A 153 2.86 -16.36 12.68
C ALA A 153 2.67 -17.85 12.30
N ALA A 154 2.78 -18.20 11.02
CA ALA A 154 2.70 -19.59 10.56
C ALA A 154 4.04 -20.31 10.77
N GLY A 155 4.07 -21.32 11.62
CA GLY A 155 5.27 -22.13 11.91
C GLY A 155 5.51 -23.26 10.92
N SER A 156 4.54 -23.54 10.03
CA SER A 156 4.64 -24.56 8.99
C SER A 156 3.91 -24.14 7.72
N ILE A 157 4.19 -24.86 6.62
CA ILE A 157 3.45 -24.66 5.36
C ILE A 157 1.97 -24.96 5.56
N GLU A 158 1.63 -26.00 6.32
CA GLU A 158 0.25 -26.38 6.59
C GLU A 158 -0.52 -25.26 7.29
N GLU A 159 0.09 -24.61 8.29
CA GLU A 159 -0.52 -23.46 8.98
C GLU A 159 -0.71 -22.26 8.04
N ALA A 160 0.28 -21.98 7.19
CA ALA A 160 0.17 -20.91 6.18
C ALA A 160 -0.97 -21.20 5.17
N LEU A 161 -1.07 -22.44 4.69
CA LEU A 161 -2.13 -22.85 3.76
C LEU A 161 -3.52 -22.86 4.45
N GLN A 162 -3.59 -23.23 5.75
CA GLN A 162 -4.83 -23.14 6.52
C GLN A 162 -5.29 -21.68 6.63
N HIS A 163 -4.37 -20.75 6.81
CA HIS A 163 -4.72 -19.31 6.82
C HIS A 163 -5.32 -18.83 5.49
N LEU A 164 -4.87 -19.37 4.35
CA LEU A 164 -5.48 -19.05 3.05
C LEU A 164 -6.96 -19.47 2.97
N GLU A 165 -7.35 -20.59 3.59
CA GLU A 165 -8.77 -20.99 3.65
C GLU A 165 -9.57 -20.02 4.52
N ILE A 166 -8.99 -19.51 5.62
CA ILE A 166 -9.60 -18.46 6.44
C ILE A 166 -9.76 -17.17 5.63
N ALA A 167 -8.69 -16.72 4.96
CA ALA A 167 -8.70 -15.54 4.09
C ALA A 167 -9.78 -15.65 2.99
N LYS A 168 -9.91 -16.83 2.38
CA LYS A 168 -10.98 -17.13 1.40
C LYS A 168 -12.37 -17.01 2.02
N ALA A 169 -12.58 -17.57 3.21
CA ALA A 169 -13.85 -17.45 3.91
C ALA A 169 -14.20 -15.99 4.28
N GLN A 170 -13.19 -15.17 4.55
CA GLN A 170 -13.30 -13.73 4.78
C GLN A 170 -13.43 -12.91 3.48
N LYS A 171 -13.34 -13.56 2.30
CA LYS A 171 -13.45 -12.93 0.97
C LYS A 171 -12.42 -11.80 0.75
N VAL A 172 -11.18 -12.06 1.09
CA VAL A 172 -10.08 -11.12 0.79
C VAL A 172 -9.93 -10.90 -0.71
N ASP A 173 -9.30 -9.80 -1.10
CA ASP A 173 -9.04 -9.45 -2.51
C ASP A 173 -7.64 -9.89 -2.95
N LEU A 174 -6.72 -10.09 -2.01
CA LEU A 174 -5.34 -10.51 -2.24
C LEU A 174 -4.76 -11.18 -0.99
N VAL A 175 -3.59 -11.78 -1.14
CA VAL A 175 -2.80 -12.37 -0.05
C VAL A 175 -1.55 -11.52 0.20
N LYS A 176 -1.16 -11.34 1.47
CA LYS A 176 0.08 -10.65 1.85
C LYS A 176 1.03 -11.60 2.57
N LEU A 177 2.29 -11.62 2.13
CA LEU A 177 3.40 -12.31 2.79
C LEU A 177 4.37 -11.32 3.42
N MET A 178 4.98 -11.70 4.55
CA MET A 178 6.11 -11.04 5.19
C MET A 178 7.33 -11.95 5.03
N ILE A 179 8.08 -11.78 3.92
CA ILE A 179 9.14 -12.71 3.53
C ILE A 179 10.44 -12.40 4.27
N THR A 180 10.74 -11.11 4.45
CA THR A 180 11.93 -10.67 5.19
C THR A 180 11.57 -9.98 6.48
N GLY A 181 12.56 -9.75 7.35
CA GLY A 181 12.49 -8.72 8.38
C GLY A 181 12.49 -7.32 7.75
N GLY A 182 12.39 -6.29 8.59
CA GLY A 182 12.48 -4.89 8.23
C GLY A 182 13.46 -4.12 9.12
N VAL A 183 13.49 -2.78 8.95
CA VAL A 183 14.35 -1.88 9.73
C VAL A 183 14.25 -2.12 11.23
N LEU A 184 13.02 -2.31 11.74
CA LEU A 184 12.75 -2.46 13.18
C LEU A 184 13.01 -3.88 13.71
N ASP A 185 13.15 -4.88 12.83
CA ASP A 185 13.40 -6.27 13.21
C ASP A 185 14.89 -6.61 13.21
N ALA A 186 15.73 -5.73 12.65
CA ALA A 186 17.13 -5.98 12.42
C ALA A 186 17.93 -5.92 13.72
N LYS A 187 18.80 -6.92 13.94
CA LYS A 187 19.68 -7.01 15.09
C LYS A 187 21.09 -6.48 14.81
N GLU A 188 21.47 -6.40 13.54
CA GLU A 188 22.79 -6.03 13.09
C GLU A 188 22.73 -4.94 12.01
N LYS A 189 23.77 -4.08 11.94
CA LYS A 189 23.91 -3.07 10.89
C LYS A 189 24.15 -3.73 9.54
N GLY A 190 23.47 -3.25 8.51
CA GLY A 190 23.61 -3.71 7.12
C GLY A 190 22.75 -4.92 6.74
N VAL A 191 21.92 -5.42 7.66
CA VAL A 191 21.04 -6.59 7.43
C VAL A 191 19.59 -6.28 7.79
N PRO A 192 18.95 -5.25 7.19
CA PRO A 192 17.57 -4.91 7.53
C PRO A 192 16.58 -5.99 7.11
N GLY A 193 16.77 -6.57 5.92
CA GLY A 193 15.86 -7.52 5.29
C GLY A 193 16.33 -8.98 5.39
N GLU A 194 16.63 -9.47 6.60
CA GLU A 194 16.96 -10.90 6.79
C GLU A 194 15.82 -11.76 6.28
N LEU A 195 16.15 -12.78 5.45
CA LEU A 195 15.15 -13.74 4.94
C LEU A 195 14.59 -14.55 6.13
N LYS A 196 13.28 -14.44 6.39
CA LYS A 196 12.59 -15.09 7.50
C LYS A 196 11.73 -16.26 7.02
N MET A 197 11.02 -16.09 5.89
CA MET A 197 10.17 -17.13 5.31
C MET A 197 10.99 -17.98 4.33
N ALA A 198 10.94 -19.29 4.50
CA ALA A 198 11.64 -20.22 3.62
C ALA A 198 11.06 -20.16 2.18
N PRO A 199 11.90 -20.29 1.12
CA PRO A 199 11.44 -20.24 -0.27
C PRO A 199 10.32 -21.24 -0.58
N GLU A 200 10.37 -22.44 0.01
CA GLU A 200 9.37 -23.50 -0.18
C GLU A 200 8.00 -23.09 0.38
N MET A 201 7.97 -22.34 1.49
CA MET A 201 6.74 -21.80 2.06
C MET A 201 6.19 -20.68 1.17
N VAL A 202 7.04 -19.77 0.67
CA VAL A 202 6.64 -18.73 -0.28
C VAL A 202 5.98 -19.36 -1.51
N LYS A 203 6.65 -20.37 -2.11
CA LYS A 203 6.11 -21.06 -3.27
C LYS A 203 4.78 -21.74 -2.98
N ALA A 204 4.67 -22.50 -1.90
CA ALA A 204 3.45 -23.20 -1.53
C ALA A 204 2.26 -22.25 -1.34
N VAL A 205 2.49 -21.09 -0.70
CA VAL A 205 1.45 -20.06 -0.51
C VAL A 205 1.08 -19.40 -1.84
N CYS A 206 2.06 -19.03 -2.69
CA CYS A 206 1.78 -18.44 -4.00
C CYS A 206 1.00 -19.40 -4.91
N ASP A 207 1.44 -20.66 -5.04
CA ASP A 207 0.76 -21.67 -5.85
C ASP A 207 -0.71 -21.85 -5.40
N LYS A 208 -0.94 -21.95 -4.09
CA LYS A 208 -2.29 -22.10 -3.53
C LYS A 208 -3.14 -20.85 -3.71
N ALA A 209 -2.58 -19.66 -3.45
CA ALA A 209 -3.26 -18.38 -3.63
C ALA A 209 -3.69 -18.18 -5.09
N HIS A 210 -2.80 -18.43 -6.04
CA HIS A 210 -3.10 -18.36 -7.48
C HIS A 210 -4.16 -19.36 -7.90
N ALA A 211 -4.12 -20.59 -7.37
CA ALA A 211 -5.17 -21.60 -7.62
C ALA A 211 -6.55 -21.17 -7.07
N MET A 212 -6.59 -20.26 -6.08
CA MET A 212 -7.80 -19.64 -5.56
C MET A 212 -8.19 -18.35 -6.31
N GLY A 213 -7.37 -17.87 -7.25
CA GLY A 213 -7.58 -16.62 -8.00
C GLY A 213 -7.05 -15.35 -7.31
N TYR A 214 -6.25 -15.47 -6.27
CA TYR A 214 -5.67 -14.34 -5.55
C TYR A 214 -4.29 -13.97 -6.07
N LYS A 215 -4.01 -12.65 -6.11
CA LYS A 215 -2.65 -12.12 -6.26
C LYS A 215 -1.94 -12.09 -4.91
N VAL A 216 -0.60 -12.19 -4.94
CA VAL A 216 0.25 -12.21 -3.74
C VAL A 216 1.15 -10.99 -3.71
N ALA A 217 1.06 -10.22 -2.63
CA ALA A 217 1.95 -9.11 -2.30
C ALA A 217 2.97 -9.54 -1.24
N ALA A 218 4.22 -9.08 -1.31
CA ALA A 218 5.24 -9.45 -0.33
C ALA A 218 6.03 -8.26 0.20
N HIS A 219 6.10 -8.12 1.53
CA HIS A 219 7.06 -7.26 2.21
C HIS A 219 8.47 -7.82 2.02
N VAL A 220 9.37 -7.03 1.44
CA VAL A 220 10.74 -7.45 1.13
C VAL A 220 11.69 -6.26 1.17
N GLU A 221 12.70 -6.29 2.04
CA GLU A 221 13.70 -5.23 2.22
C GLU A 221 15.15 -5.71 2.01
N SER A 222 15.37 -6.76 1.21
CA SER A 222 16.71 -7.20 0.82
C SER A 222 16.75 -7.76 -0.61
N PRO A 223 17.90 -7.64 -1.32
CA PRO A 223 18.05 -8.18 -2.68
C PRO A 223 17.75 -9.68 -2.75
N LYS A 224 18.25 -10.45 -1.78
CA LYS A 224 17.99 -11.89 -1.68
C LYS A 224 16.50 -12.17 -1.51
N GLY A 225 15.82 -11.40 -0.64
CA GLY A 225 14.38 -11.56 -0.41
C GLY A 225 13.56 -11.26 -1.67
N VAL A 226 13.88 -10.20 -2.42
CA VAL A 226 13.19 -9.87 -3.69
C VAL A 226 13.32 -11.00 -4.69
N LYS A 227 14.54 -11.57 -4.86
CA LYS A 227 14.76 -12.69 -5.77
C LYS A 227 13.95 -13.93 -5.33
N VAL A 228 13.98 -14.27 -4.04
CA VAL A 228 13.16 -15.37 -3.50
C VAL A 228 11.68 -15.14 -3.74
N ALA A 229 11.18 -13.94 -3.51
CA ALA A 229 9.78 -13.60 -3.75
C ALA A 229 9.38 -13.82 -5.21
N LEU A 230 10.12 -13.21 -6.14
CA LEU A 230 9.83 -13.30 -7.58
C LEU A 230 9.96 -14.72 -8.11
N GLN A 231 11.03 -15.43 -7.79
CA GLN A 231 11.26 -16.83 -8.21
C GLN A 231 10.15 -17.78 -7.72
N ASN A 232 9.43 -17.42 -6.67
CA ASN A 232 8.36 -18.24 -6.09
C ASN A 232 6.95 -17.74 -6.35
N GLY A 233 6.79 -16.77 -7.30
CA GLY A 233 5.50 -16.40 -7.83
C GLY A 233 4.79 -15.22 -7.17
N VAL A 234 5.51 -14.37 -6.42
CA VAL A 234 4.93 -13.13 -5.88
C VAL A 234 4.60 -12.16 -7.01
N ASP A 235 3.39 -11.58 -6.99
CA ASP A 235 2.89 -10.67 -8.02
C ASP A 235 3.28 -9.21 -7.78
N SER A 236 3.53 -8.82 -6.53
CA SER A 236 4.00 -7.47 -6.20
C SER A 236 5.00 -7.47 -5.06
N ILE A 237 6.10 -6.75 -5.30
CA ILE A 237 7.14 -6.48 -4.30
C ILE A 237 6.80 -5.16 -3.62
N GLU A 238 6.64 -5.21 -2.31
CA GLU A 238 6.46 -4.04 -1.47
C GLU A 238 7.83 -3.57 -0.97
N HIS A 239 8.04 -2.26 -0.94
CA HIS A 239 9.30 -1.57 -0.61
C HIS A 239 10.36 -1.80 -1.68
N GLY A 240 10.91 -2.98 -1.79
CA GLY A 240 12.03 -3.31 -2.68
C GLY A 240 13.38 -3.15 -1.98
N ALA A 241 14.44 -3.38 -2.73
CA ALA A 241 15.81 -3.30 -2.24
C ALA A 241 16.76 -2.95 -3.39
N LYS A 242 18.04 -2.67 -3.08
CA LYS A 242 19.05 -2.37 -4.09
C LYS A 242 19.02 -3.40 -5.22
N ALA A 243 18.74 -2.92 -6.45
CA ALA A 243 18.53 -3.75 -7.62
C ALA A 243 19.84 -4.26 -8.23
N ASP A 244 19.79 -5.43 -8.86
CA ASP A 244 20.80 -5.95 -9.76
C ASP A 244 20.14 -6.51 -11.04
N GLU A 245 20.95 -6.91 -12.02
CA GLU A 245 20.48 -7.40 -13.33
C GLU A 245 19.55 -8.62 -13.21
N GLU A 246 19.87 -9.55 -12.30
CA GLU A 246 19.06 -10.74 -12.07
C GLU A 246 17.66 -10.37 -11.52
N MET A 247 17.61 -9.45 -10.55
CA MET A 247 16.35 -8.96 -10.01
C MET A 247 15.48 -8.31 -11.09
N ILE A 248 16.07 -7.49 -11.97
CA ILE A 248 15.37 -6.85 -13.08
C ILE A 248 14.84 -7.88 -14.07
N ALA A 249 15.64 -8.92 -14.39
CA ALA A 249 15.19 -10.02 -15.24
C ALA A 249 13.99 -10.77 -14.64
N LEU A 250 14.04 -11.07 -13.34
CA LEU A 250 12.94 -11.73 -12.62
C LEU A 250 11.66 -10.90 -12.59
N PHE A 251 11.73 -9.57 -12.36
CA PHE A 251 10.56 -8.71 -12.45
C PHE A 251 9.87 -8.81 -13.82
N LYS A 252 10.66 -8.78 -14.90
CA LYS A 252 10.15 -8.87 -16.27
C LYS A 252 9.58 -10.25 -16.58
N GLU A 253 10.27 -11.31 -16.18
CA GLU A 253 9.84 -12.70 -16.38
C GLU A 253 8.48 -12.98 -15.74
N HIS A 254 8.29 -12.49 -14.51
CA HIS A 254 7.05 -12.71 -13.74
C HIS A 254 6.00 -11.61 -13.93
N ASN A 255 6.27 -10.57 -14.73
CA ASN A 255 5.39 -9.38 -14.90
C ASN A 255 4.95 -8.80 -13.56
N ALA A 256 5.85 -8.77 -12.58
CA ALA A 256 5.55 -8.33 -11.24
C ALA A 256 5.58 -6.79 -11.12
N PHE A 257 4.76 -6.26 -10.22
CA PHE A 257 4.75 -4.84 -9.87
C PHE A 257 5.75 -4.54 -8.75
N LEU A 258 6.30 -3.34 -8.77
CA LEU A 258 6.96 -2.74 -7.62
C LEU A 258 6.01 -1.73 -6.97
N CYS A 259 5.65 -1.95 -5.71
CA CYS A 259 4.95 -0.96 -4.88
C CYS A 259 5.97 -0.29 -3.96
N THR A 260 6.51 0.85 -4.39
CA THR A 260 7.52 1.57 -3.61
C THR A 260 6.87 2.38 -2.48
N THR A 261 7.57 2.48 -1.34
CA THR A 261 7.12 3.17 -0.12
C THR A 261 8.32 3.86 0.54
N LEU A 262 8.58 5.10 0.19
CA LEU A 262 9.70 5.87 0.74
C LEU A 262 9.43 6.33 2.18
N SER A 263 8.17 6.61 2.47
CA SER A 263 7.72 7.20 3.74
C SER A 263 8.16 6.45 4.99
N PRO A 264 8.07 5.10 5.11
CA PRO A 264 8.40 4.41 6.36
C PRO A 264 9.91 4.40 6.68
N ALA A 265 10.77 4.35 5.67
CA ALA A 265 12.21 4.35 5.86
C ALA A 265 12.79 5.76 6.09
N LEU A 266 12.16 6.80 5.53
CA LEU A 266 12.65 8.18 5.55
C LEU A 266 12.94 8.73 6.95
N PRO A 267 12.08 8.58 7.98
CA PRO A 267 12.38 9.08 9.33
C PRO A 267 13.61 8.43 9.92
N TYR A 268 13.81 7.14 9.73
CA TYR A 268 14.98 6.41 10.22
C TYR A 268 16.26 6.77 9.46
N ALA A 269 16.14 7.10 8.17
CA ALA A 269 17.26 7.52 7.35
C ALA A 269 17.69 8.97 7.62
N LEU A 270 16.75 9.90 7.74
CA LEU A 270 17.02 11.34 7.62
C LEU A 270 16.82 12.15 8.90
N PHE A 271 16.06 11.64 9.90
CA PHE A 271 15.82 12.37 11.11
C PHE A 271 16.89 12.04 12.17
N ASP A 272 17.17 13.01 13.03
CA ASP A 272 18.04 12.78 14.17
C ASP A 272 17.42 11.72 15.10
N ARG A 273 18.28 10.89 15.71
CA ARG A 273 17.85 9.81 16.63
C ARG A 273 17.12 10.34 17.86
N SER A 274 17.39 11.57 18.27
CA SER A 274 16.64 12.20 19.38
C SER A 274 15.16 12.46 19.03
N ILE A 275 14.82 12.51 17.73
CA ILE A 275 13.45 12.66 17.22
C ILE A 275 12.78 11.30 17.09
N THR A 276 13.48 10.33 16.47
CA THR A 276 12.91 9.02 16.16
C THR A 276 12.97 8.03 17.32
N ASN A 277 13.85 8.27 18.31
CA ASN A 277 14.27 7.32 19.34
C ASN A 277 14.85 6.01 18.76
N ALA A 278 15.33 6.04 17.52
CA ALA A 278 15.92 4.90 16.86
C ALA A 278 17.25 4.51 17.49
N SER A 279 17.54 3.23 17.56
CA SER A 279 18.87 2.71 17.87
C SER A 279 19.84 3.02 16.73
N GLU A 280 21.14 2.83 16.97
CA GLU A 280 22.14 2.96 15.88
C GLU A 280 21.95 1.94 14.77
N VAL A 281 21.47 0.75 15.12
CA VAL A 281 21.16 -0.31 14.15
C VAL A 281 19.98 0.08 13.29
N GLU A 282 18.89 0.56 13.89
CA GLU A 282 17.69 1.02 13.16
C GLU A 282 17.99 2.21 12.25
N GLN A 283 18.78 3.19 12.71
CA GLN A 283 19.15 4.32 11.86
C GLN A 283 20.03 3.90 10.69
N PHE A 284 21.04 3.06 10.94
CA PHE A 284 21.91 2.55 9.87
C PHE A 284 21.09 1.76 8.83
N ASN A 285 20.23 0.86 9.29
CA ASN A 285 19.39 0.04 8.43
C ASN A 285 18.29 0.86 7.73
N GLY A 286 17.78 1.89 8.37
CA GLY A 286 16.88 2.87 7.75
C GLY A 286 17.51 3.52 6.53
N ASN A 287 18.78 3.91 6.59
CA ASN A 287 19.51 4.41 5.42
C ASN A 287 19.66 3.33 4.34
N VAL A 288 20.03 2.11 4.70
CA VAL A 288 20.19 0.99 3.73
C VAL A 288 18.87 0.73 2.99
N VAL A 289 17.75 0.68 3.71
CA VAL A 289 16.43 0.45 3.12
C VAL A 289 16.00 1.64 2.28
N PHE A 290 16.13 2.86 2.77
CA PHE A 290 15.75 4.07 2.05
C PHE A 290 16.50 4.21 0.70
N GLU A 291 17.82 4.03 0.72
CA GLU A 291 18.64 4.04 -0.49
C GLU A 291 18.29 2.87 -1.41
N GLY A 292 18.02 1.69 -0.85
CA GLY A 292 17.62 0.50 -1.59
C GLY A 292 16.29 0.64 -2.31
N ILE A 293 15.29 1.26 -1.67
CA ILE A 293 13.98 1.56 -2.28
C ILE A 293 14.15 2.54 -3.45
N ILE A 294 14.93 3.60 -3.27
CA ILE A 294 15.22 4.59 -4.32
C ILE A 294 15.90 3.93 -5.52
N ASP A 295 16.92 3.12 -5.27
CA ASP A 295 17.67 2.40 -6.31
C ASP A 295 16.75 1.43 -7.06
N CYS A 296 15.96 0.63 -6.35
CA CYS A 296 14.99 -0.29 -6.93
C CYS A 296 13.99 0.44 -7.83
N ALA A 297 13.42 1.55 -7.36
CA ALA A 297 12.46 2.35 -8.12
C ALA A 297 13.09 2.93 -9.40
N LYS A 298 14.30 3.48 -9.32
CA LYS A 298 15.05 3.98 -10.51
C LYS A 298 15.31 2.87 -11.51
N ALA A 299 15.80 1.72 -11.04
CA ALA A 299 16.09 0.57 -11.89
C ALA A 299 14.82 0.01 -12.53
N ALA A 300 13.72 -0.09 -11.79
CA ALA A 300 12.43 -0.55 -12.29
C ALA A 300 11.91 0.37 -13.41
N ILE A 301 11.92 1.70 -13.19
CA ILE A 301 11.47 2.68 -14.18
C ILE A 301 12.34 2.64 -15.44
N ALA A 302 13.67 2.57 -15.29
CA ALA A 302 14.61 2.51 -16.42
C ALA A 302 14.46 1.22 -17.26
N ASN A 303 13.78 0.21 -16.72
CA ASN A 303 13.57 -1.09 -17.34
C ASN A 303 12.12 -1.42 -17.68
N ASP A 304 11.23 -0.40 -17.66
CA ASP A 304 9.79 -0.53 -17.95
C ASP A 304 9.03 -1.49 -17.02
N ILE A 305 9.56 -1.76 -15.82
CA ILE A 305 8.86 -2.49 -14.79
C ILE A 305 7.78 -1.58 -14.21
N PRO A 306 6.53 -2.06 -14.05
CA PRO A 306 5.45 -1.24 -13.54
C PRO A 306 5.64 -0.87 -12.06
N VAL A 307 5.73 0.45 -11.78
CA VAL A 307 5.86 0.99 -10.43
C VAL A 307 4.58 1.68 -10.01
N VAL A 308 4.11 1.39 -8.81
CA VAL A 308 2.99 2.06 -8.13
C VAL A 308 3.47 2.63 -6.79
N LEU A 309 2.68 3.52 -6.21
CA LEU A 309 2.97 4.12 -4.92
C LEU A 309 2.09 3.57 -3.81
N GLY A 310 2.71 3.33 -2.66
CA GLY A 310 2.10 3.18 -1.36
C GLY A 310 2.89 3.97 -0.33
N ASN A 311 2.32 4.40 0.77
CA ASN A 311 3.06 5.14 1.79
C ASN A 311 3.22 4.40 3.10
N ASP A 312 2.72 3.17 3.19
CA ASP A 312 2.79 2.36 4.41
C ASP A 312 2.17 3.08 5.62
N VAL A 313 1.03 3.73 5.37
CA VAL A 313 0.29 4.47 6.40
C VAL A 313 -0.09 3.55 7.56
N GLY A 314 -0.01 4.10 8.76
CA GLY A 314 -0.17 3.35 10.00
C GLY A 314 1.17 3.09 10.69
N CYS A 315 2.27 3.07 9.95
CA CYS A 315 3.62 3.08 10.51
C CYS A 315 3.92 4.43 11.21
N PRO A 316 4.85 4.46 12.19
CA PRO A 316 5.21 5.70 12.86
C PRO A 316 5.61 6.81 11.87
N TRP A 317 5.14 8.03 12.11
CA TRP A 317 5.35 9.25 11.31
C TRP A 317 4.49 9.35 10.02
N ILE A 318 3.65 8.36 9.70
CA ILE A 318 2.85 8.32 8.48
C ILE A 318 1.36 8.25 8.84
N THR A 319 0.71 9.41 8.83
CA THR A 319 -0.73 9.52 9.12
C THR A 319 -1.55 9.37 7.84
N GLN A 320 -2.86 9.19 7.99
CA GLN A 320 -3.81 8.98 6.92
C GLN A 320 -3.93 10.17 5.95
N TYR A 321 -3.39 11.34 6.30
CA TYR A 321 -3.34 12.51 5.43
C TYR A 321 -2.02 12.68 4.68
N ASP A 322 -1.09 11.74 4.78
CA ASP A 322 0.29 11.93 4.32
C ASP A 322 0.61 11.34 2.95
N PHE A 323 -0.33 10.69 2.25
CA PHE A 323 -0.04 10.04 0.96
C PHE A 323 0.51 11.02 -0.09
N TRP A 324 0.09 12.27 -0.11
CA TRP A 324 0.65 13.30 -0.98
C TRP A 324 2.16 13.50 -0.78
N ARG A 325 2.68 13.23 0.42
CA ARG A 325 4.12 13.31 0.71
C ARG A 325 4.89 12.21 -0.01
N GLU A 326 4.31 11.02 -0.17
CA GLU A 326 4.93 9.94 -0.93
C GLU A 326 5.16 10.35 -2.40
N LEU A 327 4.19 11.03 -3.03
CA LEU A 327 4.36 11.57 -4.38
C LEU A 327 5.51 12.59 -4.43
N TYR A 328 5.58 13.48 -3.42
CA TYR A 328 6.66 14.45 -3.30
C TYR A 328 8.03 13.76 -3.08
N TYR A 329 8.10 12.74 -2.24
CA TYR A 329 9.33 11.99 -1.99
C TYR A 329 9.77 11.22 -3.24
N PHE A 330 8.83 10.64 -3.95
CA PHE A 330 9.08 9.95 -5.20
C PHE A 330 9.67 10.90 -6.26
N HIS A 331 9.07 12.08 -6.43
CA HIS A 331 9.65 13.13 -7.26
C HIS A 331 11.06 13.53 -6.79
N LYS A 332 11.21 13.83 -5.52
CA LYS A 332 12.43 14.40 -4.95
C LYS A 332 13.62 13.44 -4.95
N TYR A 333 13.42 12.20 -4.56
CA TYR A 333 14.50 11.23 -4.32
C TYR A 333 14.72 10.26 -5.49
N VAL A 334 13.66 9.84 -6.14
CA VAL A 334 13.77 8.99 -7.35
C VAL A 334 14.06 9.82 -8.59
N GLY A 335 13.63 11.11 -8.63
CA GLY A 335 13.94 12.04 -9.71
C GLY A 335 12.94 12.00 -10.86
N VAL A 336 11.74 11.47 -10.64
CA VAL A 336 10.68 11.46 -11.65
C VAL A 336 9.98 12.82 -11.77
N SER A 337 9.28 13.07 -12.87
CA SER A 337 8.43 14.26 -12.99
C SER A 337 7.21 14.17 -12.06
N ASN A 338 6.64 15.32 -11.65
CA ASN A 338 5.40 15.37 -10.89
C ASN A 338 4.26 14.64 -11.60
N THR A 339 4.20 14.75 -12.93
CA THR A 339 3.19 14.07 -13.76
C THR A 339 3.34 12.56 -13.71
N PHE A 340 4.59 12.05 -13.71
CA PHE A 340 4.83 10.63 -13.57
C PHE A 340 4.47 10.12 -12.16
N ALA A 341 4.79 10.90 -11.11
CA ALA A 341 4.38 10.55 -9.74
C ALA A 341 2.85 10.48 -9.61
N LEU A 342 2.11 11.42 -10.20
CA LEU A 342 0.64 11.36 -10.25
C LEU A 342 0.14 10.15 -11.05
N TYR A 343 0.76 9.85 -12.19
CA TYR A 343 0.43 8.68 -13.00
C TYR A 343 0.57 7.37 -12.21
N THR A 344 1.63 7.22 -11.42
CA THR A 344 1.86 6.02 -10.59
C THR A 344 0.85 5.89 -9.45
N ALA A 345 0.36 7.02 -8.93
CA ALA A 345 -0.63 7.06 -7.84
C ALA A 345 -2.10 7.13 -8.35
N THR A 346 -2.34 7.01 -9.64
CA THR A 346 -3.67 7.02 -10.26
C THR A 346 -3.82 5.90 -11.29
N CYS A 347 -3.46 6.14 -12.56
CA CYS A 347 -3.61 5.16 -13.66
C CYS A 347 -2.89 3.84 -13.37
N ARG A 348 -1.62 3.90 -12.98
CA ARG A 348 -0.83 2.68 -12.71
C ARG A 348 -1.33 1.95 -11.46
N GLY A 349 -1.75 2.69 -10.43
CA GLY A 349 -2.40 2.12 -9.26
C GLY A 349 -3.71 1.40 -9.62
N ALA A 350 -4.53 1.99 -10.49
CA ALA A 350 -5.77 1.37 -10.97
C ALA A 350 -5.50 0.10 -11.81
N GLU A 351 -4.45 0.11 -12.64
CA GLU A 351 -4.02 -1.06 -13.42
C GLU A 351 -3.63 -2.22 -12.49
N MET A 352 -2.77 -1.98 -11.50
CA MET A 352 -2.38 -2.99 -10.52
C MET A 352 -3.56 -3.51 -9.71
N ALA A 353 -4.51 -2.64 -9.38
CA ALA A 353 -5.73 -2.99 -8.66
C ALA A 353 -6.75 -3.75 -9.52
N GLY A 354 -6.53 -3.88 -10.84
CA GLY A 354 -7.47 -4.50 -11.77
C GLY A 354 -8.76 -3.70 -11.99
N ILE A 355 -8.72 -2.38 -11.78
CA ILE A 355 -9.88 -1.48 -11.88
C ILE A 355 -9.66 -0.31 -12.86
N GLY A 356 -8.69 -0.44 -13.75
CA GLY A 356 -8.32 0.61 -14.71
C GLY A 356 -9.40 0.96 -15.73
N ASP A 357 -10.40 0.11 -15.89
CA ASP A 357 -11.58 0.32 -16.73
C ASP A 357 -12.67 1.20 -16.07
N ILE A 358 -12.55 1.44 -14.77
CA ILE A 358 -13.55 2.20 -14.01
C ILE A 358 -13.01 3.43 -13.28
N THR A 359 -11.68 3.55 -13.14
CA THR A 359 -11.05 4.67 -12.42
C THR A 359 -9.57 4.82 -12.80
N GLY A 360 -8.95 5.92 -12.35
CA GLY A 360 -7.50 6.15 -12.52
C GLY A 360 -7.15 7.13 -13.66
N THR A 361 -8.10 7.45 -14.50
CA THR A 361 -7.92 8.39 -15.63
C THR A 361 -8.80 9.61 -15.49
#